data_c91e457739a64e39da4196865036c803
#
_entry.id   c91e457739a64e39da4196865036c803
#
_cell.length_a   1.000
_cell.length_b   1.000
_cell.length_c   1.000
_cell.angle_alpha   90.00
_cell.angle_beta   90.00
_cell.angle_gamma   90.00
#
_symmetry.space_group_name_H-M   'P 1'
#
loop_
_entity.id
_entity.type
_entity.pdbx_description
1 polymer ?
#
loop_
_entity_poly.entity_id
_entity_poly.type
_entity_poly.pdbx_seq_one_letter_code
_entity_poly.pdbx_strand_id
1 'polypeptide(L)'
;DQVHSGEWLGYTGKRVTDVVNVGIGGSDLGPAMICDALEPYGVDGMQVHFVSNVDGTDLSTTLENLNPETTLFVVASKTFTTQETLTNAQSARTWFLQSGQQADVAKHFVAVSTNAQAVSEFGIDTENMFEIWDWVGGRYSLWSAIGLPIALYVGMDNFERLLDGGHEMDNHFKTVPFEDNMPVIMGLLGIWYINFFGAQTH
;
A
#
# COMPACT_ATOMS: atom_id res chain seq x y z
N ASP A 1 -12.83 -0.88 -7.29
CA ASP A 1 -14.01 -1.63 -7.79
C ASP A 1 -13.74 -2.39 -9.08
N GLN A 2 -13.12 -1.80 -10.10
CA GLN A 2 -12.89 -2.43 -11.41
C GLN A 2 -12.12 -3.76 -11.35
N VAL A 3 -11.15 -3.91 -10.43
CA VAL A 3 -10.42 -5.16 -10.22
C VAL A 3 -11.37 -6.24 -9.68
N HIS A 4 -12.17 -5.93 -8.67
CA HIS A 4 -13.10 -6.89 -8.06
C HIS A 4 -14.30 -7.23 -8.96
N SER A 5 -14.83 -6.25 -9.71
CA SER A 5 -15.90 -6.49 -10.68
C SER A 5 -15.45 -7.33 -11.88
N GLY A 6 -14.13 -7.35 -12.17
CA GLY A 6 -13.55 -7.97 -13.34
C GLY A 6 -13.63 -7.11 -14.59
N GLU A 7 -13.84 -5.80 -14.45
CA GLU A 7 -13.70 -4.82 -15.52
C GLU A 7 -12.22 -4.55 -15.82
N TRP A 8 -11.36 -4.56 -14.77
CA TRP A 8 -9.92 -4.53 -14.92
C TRP A 8 -9.38 -5.94 -15.15
N LEU A 9 -8.83 -6.17 -16.33
CA LEU A 9 -8.29 -7.47 -16.73
C LEU A 9 -6.80 -7.34 -17.10
N GLY A 10 -6.04 -8.39 -16.84
CA GLY A 10 -4.69 -8.53 -17.35
C GLY A 10 -4.64 -8.57 -18.89
N TYR A 11 -3.44 -8.55 -19.45
CA TYR A 11 -3.23 -8.46 -20.91
C TYR A 11 -3.81 -9.65 -21.68
N THR A 12 -3.99 -10.80 -21.05
CA THR A 12 -4.62 -11.98 -21.65
C THR A 12 -6.14 -12.05 -21.44
N GLY A 13 -6.74 -11.05 -20.81
CA GLY A 13 -8.15 -11.02 -20.45
C GLY A 13 -8.50 -11.81 -19.18
N LYS A 14 -7.51 -12.26 -18.40
CA LYS A 14 -7.71 -12.91 -17.10
C LYS A 14 -7.91 -11.87 -16.00
N ARG A 15 -8.64 -12.24 -14.95
CA ARG A 15 -8.81 -11.42 -13.74
C ARG A 15 -7.49 -11.32 -12.97
N VAL A 16 -7.28 -10.21 -12.33
CA VAL A 16 -6.18 -10.04 -11.35
C VAL A 16 -6.50 -10.89 -10.13
N THR A 17 -5.53 -11.68 -9.70
CA THR A 17 -5.57 -12.53 -8.49
C THR A 17 -4.51 -12.17 -7.49
N ASP A 18 -3.43 -11.53 -7.95
CA ASP A 18 -2.28 -11.19 -7.13
C ASP A 18 -1.94 -9.70 -7.26
N VAL A 19 -1.77 -9.04 -6.13
CA VAL A 19 -1.31 -7.65 -6.03
C VAL A 19 0.06 -7.65 -5.36
N VAL A 20 1.04 -7.03 -5.99
CA VAL A 20 2.39 -6.85 -5.43
C VAL A 20 2.61 -5.38 -5.13
N ASN A 21 2.66 -5.01 -3.87
CA ASN A 21 3.03 -3.66 -3.45
C ASN A 21 4.54 -3.50 -3.41
N VAL A 22 5.06 -2.59 -4.20
CA VAL A 22 6.49 -2.24 -4.24
C VAL A 22 6.65 -0.85 -3.61
N GLY A 23 7.10 -0.83 -2.36
CA GLY A 23 7.24 0.39 -1.58
C GLY A 23 8.23 0.17 -0.43
N ILE A 24 8.60 1.24 0.29
CA ILE A 24 9.50 1.17 1.45
C ILE A 24 9.01 2.09 2.56
N GLY A 25 9.31 1.75 3.80
CA GLY A 25 8.92 2.55 4.97
C GLY A 25 7.40 2.73 5.06
N GLY A 26 6.93 3.96 5.05
CA GLY A 26 5.49 4.26 5.15
C GLY A 26 4.64 3.79 3.97
N SER A 27 5.25 3.54 2.82
CA SER A 27 4.57 2.96 1.65
C SER A 27 4.46 1.43 1.69
N ASP A 28 4.99 0.80 2.74
CA ASP A 28 4.99 -0.64 2.94
C ASP A 28 4.37 -1.04 4.28
N LEU A 29 4.95 -0.57 5.39
CA LEU A 29 4.67 -1.06 6.75
C LEU A 29 3.19 -0.93 7.16
N GLY A 30 2.56 0.21 6.89
CA GLY A 30 1.15 0.42 7.20
C GLY A 30 0.23 -0.52 6.42
N PRO A 31 0.30 -0.52 5.09
CA PRO A 31 -0.46 -1.45 4.26
C PRO A 31 -0.23 -2.92 4.60
N ALA A 32 1.01 -3.37 4.79
CA ALA A 32 1.33 -4.75 5.15
C ALA A 32 0.69 -5.15 6.48
N MET A 33 0.88 -4.32 7.52
CA MET A 33 0.29 -4.55 8.84
C MET A 33 -1.24 -4.67 8.79
N ILE A 34 -1.90 -3.80 8.02
CA ILE A 34 -3.37 -3.81 7.93
C ILE A 34 -3.86 -5.01 7.12
N CYS A 35 -3.19 -5.40 6.05
CA CYS A 35 -3.56 -6.60 5.30
C CYS A 35 -3.45 -7.86 6.17
N ASP A 36 -2.39 -7.99 6.97
CA ASP A 36 -2.25 -9.10 7.92
C ASP A 36 -3.35 -9.07 8.99
N ALA A 37 -3.61 -7.89 9.58
CA ALA A 37 -4.63 -7.74 10.62
C ALA A 37 -6.06 -7.99 10.12
N LEU A 38 -6.32 -7.70 8.85
CA LEU A 38 -7.63 -7.85 8.22
C LEU A 38 -7.72 -9.09 7.30
N GLU A 39 -6.81 -10.06 7.43
CA GLU A 39 -6.82 -11.31 6.66
C GLU A 39 -8.22 -11.97 6.59
N PRO A 40 -9.01 -12.07 7.69
CA PRO A 40 -10.34 -12.66 7.62
C PRO A 40 -11.36 -11.91 6.74
N TYR A 41 -11.04 -10.70 6.31
CA TYR A 41 -11.87 -9.86 5.43
C TYR A 41 -11.36 -9.80 4.00
N GLY A 42 -10.30 -10.56 3.69
CA GLY A 42 -9.73 -10.64 2.34
C GLY A 42 -10.78 -11.10 1.31
N VAL A 43 -10.74 -10.50 0.14
CA VAL A 43 -11.62 -10.91 -0.98
C VAL A 43 -11.18 -12.27 -1.50
N ASP A 44 -12.12 -13.20 -1.63
CA ASP A 44 -11.84 -14.55 -2.11
C ASP A 44 -11.09 -14.56 -3.45
N GLY A 45 -9.95 -15.28 -3.48
CA GLY A 45 -9.12 -15.41 -4.67
C GLY A 45 -8.19 -14.21 -4.92
N MET A 46 -8.14 -13.22 -4.03
CA MET A 46 -7.19 -12.12 -4.07
C MET A 46 -6.06 -12.38 -3.06
N GLN A 47 -4.82 -12.27 -3.52
CA GLN A 47 -3.63 -12.31 -2.67
C GLN A 47 -2.90 -10.96 -2.74
N VAL A 48 -2.27 -10.56 -1.63
CA VAL A 48 -1.42 -9.37 -1.59
C VAL A 48 -0.03 -9.73 -1.11
N HIS A 49 0.97 -9.17 -1.78
CA HIS A 49 2.39 -9.41 -1.51
C HIS A 49 3.08 -8.06 -1.33
N PHE A 50 4.07 -8.00 -0.46
CA PHE A 50 4.80 -6.77 -0.14
C PHE A 50 6.29 -6.97 -0.43
N VAL A 51 6.87 -6.05 -1.20
CA VAL A 51 8.31 -6.03 -1.54
C VAL A 51 8.86 -4.69 -1.12
N SER A 52 9.63 -4.68 -0.03
CA SER A 52 10.17 -3.46 0.58
C SER A 52 11.70 -3.46 0.69
N ASN A 53 12.34 -4.61 0.51
CA ASN A 53 13.78 -4.71 0.57
C ASN A 53 14.40 -4.61 -0.83
N VAL A 54 15.54 -3.92 -0.95
CA VAL A 54 16.32 -3.85 -2.19
C VAL A 54 17.08 -5.15 -2.49
N ASP A 55 17.20 -6.05 -1.51
CA ASP A 55 17.75 -7.38 -1.75
C ASP A 55 16.91 -8.12 -2.80
N GLY A 56 17.55 -8.49 -3.91
CA GLY A 56 16.88 -9.16 -5.02
C GLY A 56 16.22 -10.49 -4.65
N THR A 57 16.61 -11.11 -3.54
CA THR A 57 16.00 -12.33 -3.02
C THR A 57 14.54 -12.08 -2.60
N ASP A 58 14.24 -10.94 -1.97
CA ASP A 58 12.89 -10.57 -1.55
C ASP A 58 11.92 -10.56 -2.74
N LEU A 59 12.25 -9.79 -3.77
CA LEU A 59 11.44 -9.74 -4.99
C LEU A 59 11.40 -11.10 -5.72
N SER A 60 12.55 -11.78 -5.90
CA SER A 60 12.59 -13.02 -6.67
C SER A 60 11.77 -14.13 -6.02
N THR A 61 11.83 -14.27 -4.70
CA THR A 61 11.01 -15.24 -3.95
C THR A 61 9.52 -14.93 -4.07
N THR A 62 9.15 -13.64 -4.00
CA THR A 62 7.77 -13.21 -4.20
C THR A 62 7.27 -13.59 -5.60
N LEU A 63 8.06 -13.32 -6.64
CA LEU A 63 7.67 -13.55 -8.04
C LEU A 63 7.68 -15.03 -8.46
N GLU A 64 8.37 -15.91 -7.73
CA GLU A 64 8.58 -17.31 -8.10
C GLU A 64 7.28 -18.08 -8.34
N ASN A 65 6.24 -17.76 -7.56
CA ASN A 65 4.95 -18.45 -7.62
C ASN A 65 3.84 -17.59 -8.27
N LEU A 66 4.16 -16.42 -8.81
CA LEU A 66 3.18 -15.53 -9.43
C LEU A 66 3.05 -15.76 -10.94
N ASN A 67 1.84 -15.53 -11.43
CA ASN A 67 1.55 -15.56 -12.85
C ASN A 67 1.50 -14.11 -13.40
N PRO A 68 2.38 -13.74 -14.35
CA PRO A 68 2.39 -12.39 -14.92
C PRO A 68 1.07 -11.98 -15.59
N GLU A 69 0.24 -12.95 -16.02
CA GLU A 69 -1.06 -12.67 -16.63
C GLU A 69 -2.12 -12.16 -15.62
N THR A 70 -1.93 -12.44 -14.33
CA THR A 70 -2.90 -12.15 -13.26
C THR A 70 -2.33 -11.30 -12.12
N THR A 71 -1.08 -10.83 -12.25
CA THR A 71 -0.41 -10.02 -11.22
C THR A 71 -0.51 -8.53 -11.54
N LEU A 72 -0.93 -7.73 -10.56
CA LEU A 72 -0.95 -6.27 -10.60
C LEU A 72 0.12 -5.72 -9.64
N PHE A 73 0.98 -4.84 -10.12
CA PHE A 73 1.99 -4.15 -9.33
C PHE A 73 1.53 -2.76 -8.93
N VAL A 74 1.60 -2.45 -7.63
CA VAL A 74 1.40 -1.12 -7.07
C VAL A 74 2.76 -0.53 -6.74
N VAL A 75 3.24 0.43 -7.54
CA VAL A 75 4.52 1.11 -7.28
C VAL A 75 4.26 2.35 -6.42
N ALA A 76 4.51 2.22 -5.12
CA ALA A 76 4.22 3.24 -4.12
C ALA A 76 5.48 4.05 -3.77
N SER A 77 5.66 5.19 -4.42
CA SER A 77 6.78 6.11 -4.18
C SER A 77 6.33 7.56 -4.40
N LYS A 78 6.34 8.36 -3.32
CA LYS A 78 5.85 9.74 -3.35
C LYS A 78 6.48 10.57 -4.48
N THR A 79 7.80 10.58 -4.58
CA THR A 79 8.55 11.34 -5.58
C THR A 79 8.87 10.55 -6.85
N PHE A 80 8.59 9.23 -6.82
CA PHE A 80 9.00 8.28 -7.85
C PHE A 80 10.52 8.33 -8.14
N THR A 81 11.32 8.53 -7.07
CA THR A 81 12.79 8.63 -7.12
C THR A 81 13.48 7.78 -6.06
N THR A 82 12.73 7.09 -5.18
CA THR A 82 13.28 6.23 -4.15
C THR A 82 13.99 5.05 -4.80
N GLN A 83 15.31 4.97 -4.61
CA GLN A 83 16.17 4.05 -5.34
C GLN A 83 15.76 2.59 -5.15
N GLU A 84 15.48 2.17 -3.93
CA GLU A 84 15.07 0.80 -3.59
C GLU A 84 13.77 0.42 -4.29
N THR A 85 12.76 1.30 -4.20
CA THR A 85 11.45 1.09 -4.85
C THR A 85 11.59 1.00 -6.36
N LEU A 86 12.35 1.92 -6.99
CA LEU A 86 12.53 1.90 -8.44
C LEU A 86 13.34 0.71 -8.93
N THR A 87 14.35 0.26 -8.16
CA THR A 87 15.13 -0.94 -8.49
C THR A 87 14.24 -2.18 -8.51
N ASN A 88 13.40 -2.34 -7.47
CA ASN A 88 12.45 -3.44 -7.39
C ASN A 88 11.37 -3.34 -8.48
N ALA A 89 10.80 -2.16 -8.69
CA ALA A 89 9.80 -1.95 -9.74
C ALA A 89 10.34 -2.24 -11.14
N GLN A 90 11.59 -1.81 -11.44
CA GLN A 90 12.24 -2.11 -12.72
C GLN A 90 12.51 -3.60 -12.90
N SER A 91 12.89 -4.30 -11.82
CA SER A 91 13.11 -5.75 -11.83
C SER A 91 11.78 -6.50 -12.03
N ALA A 92 10.72 -6.08 -11.33
CA ALA A 92 9.37 -6.60 -11.53
C ALA A 92 8.88 -6.40 -12.98
N ARG A 93 9.13 -5.20 -13.54
CA ARG A 93 8.78 -4.90 -14.93
C ARG A 93 9.58 -5.77 -15.92
N THR A 94 10.86 -6.00 -15.64
CA THR A 94 11.69 -6.91 -16.46
C THR A 94 11.17 -8.34 -16.42
N TRP A 95 10.76 -8.82 -15.23
CA TRP A 95 10.10 -10.13 -15.09
C TRP A 95 8.79 -10.20 -15.87
N PHE A 96 7.92 -9.20 -15.76
CA PHE A 96 6.66 -9.13 -16.49
C PHE A 96 6.88 -9.17 -18.01
N LEU A 97 7.86 -8.44 -18.52
CA LEU A 97 8.18 -8.36 -19.96
C LEU A 97 8.78 -9.64 -20.55
N GLN A 98 9.06 -10.67 -19.74
CA GLN A 98 9.38 -12.01 -20.27
C GLN A 98 8.17 -12.70 -20.88
N SER A 99 6.96 -12.29 -20.50
CA SER A 99 5.69 -12.88 -20.95
C SER A 99 4.79 -11.87 -21.66
N GLY A 100 4.72 -10.61 -21.13
CA GLY A 100 3.94 -9.51 -21.69
C GLY A 100 4.76 -8.61 -22.60
N GLN A 101 4.10 -7.64 -23.22
CA GLN A 101 4.72 -6.63 -24.07
C GLN A 101 4.75 -5.27 -23.37
N GLN A 102 5.56 -4.32 -23.92
CA GLN A 102 5.64 -2.97 -23.38
C GLN A 102 4.27 -2.26 -23.29
N ALA A 103 3.40 -2.47 -24.28
CA ALA A 103 2.05 -1.91 -24.29
C ALA A 103 1.12 -2.47 -23.20
N ASP A 104 1.47 -3.63 -22.64
CA ASP A 104 0.68 -4.30 -21.61
C ASP A 104 1.03 -3.81 -20.19
N VAL A 105 2.14 -3.08 -20.02
CA VAL A 105 2.56 -2.53 -18.70
C VAL A 105 1.44 -1.71 -18.06
N ALA A 106 0.72 -0.91 -18.83
CA ALA A 106 -0.40 -0.10 -18.35
C ALA A 106 -1.55 -0.91 -17.73
N LYS A 107 -1.64 -2.22 -18.04
CA LYS A 107 -2.66 -3.12 -17.46
C LYS A 107 -2.20 -3.82 -16.18
N HIS A 108 -0.90 -3.80 -15.91
CA HIS A 108 -0.28 -4.56 -14.82
C HIS A 108 0.51 -3.71 -13.83
N PHE A 109 0.63 -2.42 -14.09
CA PHE A 109 1.32 -1.50 -13.20
C PHE A 109 0.48 -0.26 -12.95
N VAL A 110 0.30 0.06 -11.68
CA VAL A 110 -0.29 1.30 -11.21
C VAL A 110 0.70 2.01 -10.29
N ALA A 111 0.57 3.31 -10.13
CA ALA A 111 1.48 4.09 -9.29
C ALA A 111 0.72 4.85 -8.20
N VAL A 112 1.35 4.99 -7.04
CA VAL A 112 0.95 5.96 -6.01
C VAL A 112 2.08 6.97 -5.88
N SER A 113 1.88 8.18 -6.40
CA SER A 113 2.95 9.17 -6.52
C SER A 113 2.41 10.60 -6.65
N THR A 114 3.32 11.58 -6.54
CA THR A 114 3.09 12.99 -6.91
C THR A 114 3.74 13.35 -8.27
N ASN A 115 4.52 12.44 -8.87
CA ASN A 115 5.38 12.71 -10.02
C ASN A 115 4.89 12.01 -11.30
N ALA A 116 3.88 12.60 -11.93
CA ALA A 116 3.27 12.07 -13.16
C ALA A 116 4.28 11.90 -14.30
N GLN A 117 5.28 12.79 -14.41
CA GLN A 117 6.28 12.69 -15.46
C GLN A 117 7.13 11.41 -15.31
N ALA A 118 7.68 11.16 -14.12
CA ALA A 118 8.49 9.97 -13.86
C ALA A 118 7.67 8.67 -13.96
N VAL A 119 6.40 8.69 -13.55
CA VAL A 119 5.45 7.58 -13.71
C VAL A 119 5.24 7.25 -15.19
N SER A 120 5.01 8.27 -16.03
CA SER A 120 4.86 8.10 -17.48
C SER A 120 6.15 7.59 -18.14
N GLU A 121 7.32 8.12 -17.75
CA GLU A 121 8.63 7.67 -18.26
C GLU A 121 8.92 6.20 -17.90
N PHE A 122 8.42 5.73 -16.77
CA PHE A 122 8.49 4.30 -16.38
C PHE A 122 7.63 3.42 -17.29
N GLY A 123 6.58 3.97 -17.91
CA GLY A 123 5.64 3.28 -18.79
C GLY A 123 4.30 2.94 -18.12
N ILE A 124 4.01 3.49 -16.95
CA ILE A 124 2.69 3.43 -16.31
C ILE A 124 1.83 4.54 -16.91
N ASP A 125 0.58 4.21 -17.27
CA ASP A 125 -0.39 5.20 -17.68
C ASP A 125 -0.73 6.13 -16.51
N THR A 126 -0.67 7.43 -16.73
CA THR A 126 -0.98 8.43 -15.70
C THR A 126 -2.44 8.41 -15.27
N GLU A 127 -3.35 7.84 -16.05
CA GLU A 127 -4.73 7.56 -15.63
C GLU A 127 -4.78 6.47 -14.54
N ASN A 128 -3.75 5.65 -14.45
CA ASN A 128 -3.56 4.62 -13.42
C ASN A 128 -2.62 5.10 -12.29
N MET A 129 -2.42 6.39 -12.17
CA MET A 129 -1.68 7.00 -11.08
C MET A 129 -2.65 7.56 -10.02
N PHE A 130 -2.46 7.12 -8.80
CA PHE A 130 -3.18 7.60 -7.62
C PHE A 130 -2.34 8.70 -6.97
N GLU A 131 -2.84 9.92 -6.98
CA GLU A 131 -2.13 11.07 -6.44
C GLU A 131 -2.14 11.06 -4.91
N ILE A 132 -1.02 11.48 -4.33
CA ILE A 132 -0.89 11.82 -2.92
C ILE A 132 -0.36 13.24 -2.78
N TRP A 133 -0.48 13.83 -1.59
CA TRP A 133 -0.14 15.24 -1.37
C TRP A 133 1.14 15.39 -0.57
N ASP A 134 1.74 16.58 -0.58
CA ASP A 134 3.00 16.86 0.11
C ASP A 134 2.94 16.64 1.63
N TRP A 135 1.77 16.87 2.22
CA TRP A 135 1.53 16.64 3.65
C TRP A 135 1.30 15.16 4.01
N VAL A 136 1.13 14.27 3.04
CA VAL A 136 1.05 12.83 3.26
C VAL A 136 2.46 12.24 3.33
N GLY A 137 2.74 11.43 4.33
CA GLY A 137 4.03 10.74 4.40
C GLY A 137 4.24 9.94 5.67
N GLY A 138 5.30 9.11 5.63
CA GLY A 138 5.71 8.25 6.72
C GLY A 138 4.61 7.27 7.15
N ARG A 139 4.64 6.88 8.41
CA ARG A 139 3.70 5.90 9.00
C ARG A 139 2.22 6.33 9.03
N TYR A 140 1.92 7.59 8.73
CA TYR A 140 0.54 8.12 8.68
C TYR A 140 -0.08 8.08 7.28
N SER A 141 0.63 7.54 6.28
CA SER A 141 0.20 7.58 4.88
C SER A 141 -0.83 6.52 4.49
N LEU A 142 -1.04 5.49 5.31
CA LEU A 142 -1.98 4.40 4.99
C LEU A 142 -3.43 4.88 4.78
N TRP A 143 -3.79 6.03 5.36
CA TRP A 143 -5.10 6.68 5.21
C TRP A 143 -5.32 7.37 3.86
N SER A 144 -4.27 7.47 3.05
CA SER A 144 -4.28 8.06 1.70
C SER A 144 -4.32 6.96 0.62
N ALA A 145 -4.03 7.33 -0.62
CA ALA A 145 -3.85 6.39 -1.73
C ALA A 145 -2.76 5.33 -1.49
N ILE A 146 -1.86 5.53 -0.51
CA ILE A 146 -0.93 4.47 -0.05
C ILE A 146 -1.69 3.25 0.48
N GLY A 147 -2.94 3.41 0.94
CA GLY A 147 -3.82 2.29 1.30
C GLY A 147 -4.40 1.49 0.12
N LEU A 148 -4.04 1.80 -1.12
CA LEU A 148 -4.55 1.08 -2.30
C LEU A 148 -4.39 -0.45 -2.20
N PRO A 149 -3.26 -1.03 -1.75
CA PRO A 149 -3.14 -2.48 -1.57
C PRO A 149 -4.16 -3.04 -0.58
N ILE A 150 -4.49 -2.29 0.49
CA ILE A 150 -5.51 -2.67 1.47
C ILE A 150 -6.88 -2.73 0.78
N ALA A 151 -7.26 -1.66 0.06
CA ALA A 151 -8.55 -1.59 -0.65
C ALA A 151 -8.68 -2.67 -1.73
N LEU A 152 -7.57 -3.06 -2.37
CA LEU A 152 -7.53 -4.18 -3.33
C LEU A 152 -7.67 -5.53 -2.63
N TYR A 153 -7.15 -5.69 -1.43
CA TYR A 153 -7.18 -6.94 -0.69
C TYR A 153 -8.52 -7.19 0.02
N VAL A 154 -9.03 -6.19 0.78
CA VAL A 154 -10.25 -6.35 1.60
C VAL A 154 -11.52 -5.82 0.96
N GLY A 155 -11.42 -5.16 -0.20
CA GLY A 155 -12.51 -4.45 -0.85
C GLY A 155 -12.70 -3.03 -0.33
N MET A 156 -13.31 -2.17 -1.17
CA MET A 156 -13.46 -0.74 -0.86
C MET A 156 -14.37 -0.51 0.35
N ASP A 157 -15.45 -1.26 0.49
CA ASP A 157 -16.38 -1.12 1.63
C ASP A 157 -15.68 -1.36 2.98
N ASN A 158 -14.80 -2.37 3.07
CA ASN A 158 -14.04 -2.64 4.29
C ASN A 158 -12.94 -1.59 4.51
N PHE A 159 -12.33 -1.09 3.44
CA PHE A 159 -11.36 -0.01 3.54
C PHE A 159 -12.02 1.30 4.03
N GLU A 160 -13.21 1.65 3.53
CA GLU A 160 -13.98 2.80 4.02
C GLU A 160 -14.33 2.66 5.50
N ARG A 161 -14.75 1.47 5.95
CA ARG A 161 -14.99 1.20 7.37
C ARG A 161 -13.73 1.36 8.25
N LEU A 162 -12.56 1.02 7.71
CA LEU A 162 -11.28 1.30 8.39
C LEU A 162 -11.06 2.81 8.55
N LEU A 163 -11.33 3.59 7.49
CA LEU A 163 -11.24 5.06 7.53
C LEU A 163 -12.24 5.65 8.53
N ASP A 164 -13.46 5.14 8.57
CA ASP A 164 -14.49 5.56 9.52
C ASP A 164 -14.05 5.32 10.97
N GLY A 165 -13.42 4.18 11.26
CA GLY A 165 -12.86 3.91 12.60
C GLY A 165 -11.78 4.92 13.00
N GLY A 166 -10.91 5.30 12.07
CA GLY A 166 -9.94 6.38 12.28
C GLY A 166 -10.62 7.73 12.55
N HIS A 167 -11.67 8.04 11.78
CA HIS A 167 -12.45 9.26 11.97
C HIS A 167 -13.19 9.32 13.32
N GLU A 168 -13.73 8.20 13.77
CA GLU A 168 -14.34 8.10 15.11
C GLU A 168 -13.34 8.41 16.21
N MET A 169 -12.11 7.90 16.11
CA MET A 169 -11.04 8.19 17.07
C MET A 169 -10.62 9.66 17.03
N ASP A 170 -10.56 10.27 15.86
CA ASP A 170 -10.29 11.72 15.71
C ASP A 170 -11.37 12.56 16.40
N ASN A 171 -12.64 12.19 16.26
CA ASN A 171 -13.75 12.86 16.93
C ASN A 171 -13.70 12.65 18.45
N HIS A 172 -13.41 11.44 18.90
CA HIS A 172 -13.20 11.14 20.31
C HIS A 172 -12.09 12.03 20.91
N PHE A 173 -10.95 12.11 20.23
CA PHE A 173 -9.84 12.97 20.67
C PHE A 173 -10.21 14.44 20.80
N LYS A 174 -10.99 14.97 19.84
CA LYS A 174 -11.37 16.40 19.79
C LYS A 174 -12.45 16.80 20.78
N THR A 175 -13.34 15.88 21.15
CA THR A 175 -14.61 16.23 21.81
C THR A 175 -14.77 15.67 23.22
N VAL A 176 -14.09 14.56 23.56
CA VAL A 176 -14.24 13.90 24.84
C VAL A 176 -13.40 14.60 25.91
N PRO A 177 -13.94 14.83 27.14
CA PRO A 177 -13.18 15.39 28.26
C PRO A 177 -11.89 14.62 28.55
N PHE A 178 -10.85 15.31 29.06
CA PHE A 178 -9.51 14.72 29.19
C PHE A 178 -9.46 13.46 30.07
N GLU A 179 -10.29 13.39 31.11
CA GLU A 179 -10.40 12.25 32.02
C GLU A 179 -10.92 10.97 31.35
N ASP A 180 -11.65 11.10 30.25
CA ASP A 180 -12.21 9.96 29.49
C ASP A 180 -11.58 9.82 28.10
N ASN A 181 -10.65 10.71 27.73
CA ASN A 181 -10.03 10.80 26.42
C ASN A 181 -8.89 9.80 26.28
N MET A 182 -9.12 8.71 25.54
CA MET A 182 -8.14 7.62 25.40
C MET A 182 -6.76 8.09 24.92
N PRO A 183 -6.60 8.85 23.85
CA PRO A 183 -5.29 9.36 23.41
C PRO A 183 -4.59 10.23 24.47
N VAL A 184 -5.34 11.08 25.18
CA VAL A 184 -4.80 11.92 26.26
C VAL A 184 -4.32 11.06 27.41
N ILE A 185 -5.13 10.08 27.86
CA ILE A 185 -4.77 9.16 28.93
C ILE A 185 -3.52 8.36 28.55
N MET A 186 -3.47 7.83 27.32
CA MET A 186 -2.29 7.10 26.82
C MET A 186 -1.03 7.97 26.84
N GLY A 187 -1.14 9.21 26.38
CA GLY A 187 -0.02 10.17 26.40
C GLY A 187 0.46 10.47 27.82
N LEU A 188 -0.46 10.67 28.76
CA LEU A 188 -0.13 10.92 30.18
C LEU A 188 0.51 9.68 30.83
N LEU A 189 0.01 8.48 30.55
CA LEU A 189 0.61 7.24 31.01
C LEU A 189 2.02 7.07 30.46
N GLY A 190 2.25 7.34 29.18
CA GLY A 190 3.59 7.31 28.58
C GLY A 190 4.56 8.25 29.28
N ILE A 191 4.17 9.50 29.53
CA ILE A 191 4.97 10.48 30.28
C ILE A 191 5.24 9.96 31.70
N TRP A 192 4.24 9.40 32.35
CA TRP A 192 4.37 8.89 33.72
C TRP A 192 5.37 7.73 33.79
N TYR A 193 5.25 6.75 32.89
CA TYR A 193 6.19 5.62 32.84
C TYR A 193 7.63 6.08 32.54
N ILE A 194 7.81 6.96 31.57
CA ILE A 194 9.15 7.45 31.18
C ILE A 194 9.77 8.25 32.31
N ASN A 195 9.05 9.25 32.86
CA ASN A 195 9.62 10.22 33.80
C ASN A 195 9.72 9.70 35.25
N PHE A 196 8.82 8.82 35.68
CA PHE A 196 8.74 8.40 37.09
C PHE A 196 9.19 6.95 37.31
N PHE A 197 9.05 6.08 36.31
CA PHE A 197 9.48 4.68 36.41
C PHE A 197 10.75 4.37 35.63
N GLY A 198 11.27 5.33 34.86
CA GLY A 198 12.49 5.17 34.07
C GLY A 198 12.34 4.18 32.90
N ALA A 199 11.13 3.98 32.39
CA ALA A 199 10.89 3.16 31.22
C ALA A 199 11.61 3.78 30.02
N GLN A 200 12.37 2.96 29.28
CA GLN A 200 13.16 3.43 28.12
C GLN A 200 12.42 3.24 26.79
N THR A 201 11.35 2.46 26.80
CA THR A 201 10.50 2.15 25.64
C THR A 201 9.04 2.39 26.00
N HIS A 202 8.27 2.72 24.96
CA HIS A 202 6.83 2.98 25.08
C HIS A 202 6.06 1.97 24.23
#